data_9d4e8c0ae05e35028192f785518a4d2a
#
_entry.id   9d4e8c0ae05e35028192f785518a4d2a
#
_cell.length_a   1.000
_cell.length_b   1.000
_cell.length_c   1.000
_cell.angle_alpha   90.00
_cell.angle_beta   90.00
_cell.angle_gamma   90.00
#
_symmetry.space_group_name_H-M   'P 1'
#
loop_
_entity.id
_entity.type
_entity.pdbx_description
1 polymer ?
#
loop_
_entity_poly.entity_id
_entity_poly.type
_entity_poly.pdbx_seq_one_letter_code
_entity_poly.pdbx_strand_id
1 'polypeptide(L)'
;MKRALGLGEIMIQMNPTEKGALRFQTLYERHVAGSEANTITQMQRLGIECSFLTAVGADEFGKVVLASLRSEGIDTSGVVIDEKNPTAVYFVQRGYPVPDKTMVFYYRKGSAASNFGPQHLKEEYFKGLDLFLVSGITPALSDSCKEASLKAVELAKKHSAKVAFDTNIRINLLKTKENAMKTLEPFIRKADILFTGMGDLAMLFESDFDRSRESLRKMAEQAR
;
A
#
# COMPACT_ATOMS: atom_id res chain seq x y z
N MET A 1 19.89 -5.98 -14.86
CA MET A 1 18.64 -6.58 -14.33
C MET A 1 17.65 -5.45 -14.11
N LYS A 2 16.36 -5.67 -14.27
CA LYS A 2 15.35 -4.61 -13.97
C LYS A 2 15.22 -4.42 -12.46
N ARG A 3 15.05 -3.16 -12.03
CA ARG A 3 14.97 -2.79 -10.61
C ARG A 3 13.64 -2.12 -10.28
N ALA A 4 12.99 -2.56 -9.21
CA ALA A 4 11.74 -1.99 -8.73
C ALA A 4 11.83 -1.60 -7.25
N LEU A 5 11.17 -0.50 -6.89
CA LEU A 5 11.09 0.03 -5.53
C LEU A 5 9.63 0.22 -5.15
N GLY A 6 9.22 -0.33 -4.02
CA GLY A 6 7.91 -0.10 -3.43
C GLY A 6 7.97 0.84 -2.23
N LEU A 7 6.93 1.65 -2.04
CA LEU A 7 6.71 2.43 -0.82
C LEU A 7 5.32 2.14 -0.29
N GLY A 8 5.23 1.64 0.94
CA GLY A 8 3.93 1.33 1.53
C GLY A 8 4.00 0.84 2.97
N GLU A 9 2.84 0.60 3.57
CA GLU A 9 2.73 -0.01 4.89
C GLU A 9 2.66 -1.53 4.79
N ILE A 10 3.46 -2.20 5.61
CA ILE A 10 3.40 -3.64 5.81
C ILE A 10 2.89 -3.91 7.22
N MET A 11 1.93 -4.81 7.33
CA MET A 11 1.24 -5.12 8.58
C MET A 11 1.30 -6.60 8.91
N ILE A 12 1.12 -6.90 10.16
CA ILE A 12 0.80 -8.25 10.60
C ILE A 12 -0.69 -8.50 10.43
N GLN A 13 -1.01 -9.56 9.70
CA GLN A 13 -2.36 -10.05 9.51
C GLN A 13 -2.62 -11.23 10.45
N MET A 14 -3.63 -11.12 11.28
CA MET A 14 -4.08 -12.18 12.19
C MET A 14 -5.35 -12.80 11.64
N ASN A 15 -5.24 -14.03 11.13
CA ASN A 15 -6.35 -14.81 10.61
C ASN A 15 -6.81 -15.80 11.68
N PRO A 16 -8.06 -15.76 12.13
CA PRO A 16 -8.57 -16.80 13.02
C PRO A 16 -8.60 -18.14 12.25
N THR A 17 -8.29 -19.22 12.95
CA THR A 17 -8.32 -20.58 12.39
C THR A 17 -9.74 -21.01 12.02
N GLU A 18 -10.75 -20.43 12.68
CA GLU A 18 -12.16 -20.74 12.46
C GLU A 18 -12.96 -19.51 12.01
N LYS A 19 -14.12 -19.75 11.37
CA LYS A 19 -15.09 -18.70 11.06
C LYS A 19 -15.86 -18.28 12.30
N GLY A 20 -16.28 -17.02 12.36
CA GLY A 20 -17.11 -16.51 13.46
C GLY A 20 -16.67 -15.15 13.99
N ALA A 21 -17.31 -14.70 15.06
CA ALA A 21 -17.00 -13.42 15.68
C ALA A 21 -15.62 -13.46 16.38
N LEU A 22 -14.80 -12.43 16.14
CA LEU A 22 -13.42 -12.33 16.69
C LEU A 22 -13.37 -12.49 18.22
N ARG A 23 -14.39 -12.00 18.96
CA ARG A 23 -14.46 -12.09 20.42
C ARG A 23 -14.46 -13.52 20.97
N PHE A 24 -14.73 -14.51 20.12
CA PHE A 24 -14.72 -15.92 20.50
C PHE A 24 -13.52 -16.69 19.94
N GLN A 25 -12.68 -16.03 19.14
CA GLN A 25 -11.51 -16.65 18.54
C GLN A 25 -10.32 -16.60 19.50
N THR A 26 -9.68 -17.74 19.72
CA THR A 26 -8.51 -17.86 20.59
C THR A 26 -7.24 -18.24 19.83
N LEU A 27 -7.37 -18.80 18.63
CA LEU A 27 -6.25 -19.25 17.80
C LEU A 27 -6.21 -18.47 16.49
N TYR A 28 -5.01 -18.02 16.13
CA TYR A 28 -4.76 -17.22 14.94
C TYR A 28 -3.52 -17.70 14.21
N GLU A 29 -3.60 -17.72 12.89
CA GLU A 29 -2.45 -17.79 12.00
C GLU A 29 -1.95 -16.36 11.71
N ARG A 30 -0.64 -16.16 11.86
CA ARG A 30 0.00 -14.89 11.57
C ARG A 30 0.55 -14.86 10.16
N HIS A 31 0.22 -13.84 9.40
CA HIS A 31 0.77 -13.55 8.08
C HIS A 31 1.35 -12.15 8.03
N VAL A 32 2.15 -11.86 7.00
CA VAL A 32 2.62 -10.52 6.65
C VAL A 32 1.87 -10.09 5.40
N ALA A 33 1.34 -8.88 5.38
CA ALA A 33 0.58 -8.36 4.25
C ALA A 33 0.72 -6.84 4.11
N GLY A 34 0.75 -6.40 2.87
CA GLY A 34 0.77 -5.01 2.45
C GLY A 34 0.50 -4.95 0.95
N SER A 35 -0.29 -4.00 0.49
CA SER A 35 -0.69 -3.91 -0.91
C SER A 35 0.52 -3.87 -1.83
N GLU A 36 1.39 -2.90 -1.61
CA GLU A 36 2.60 -2.69 -2.39
C GLU A 36 3.62 -3.82 -2.16
N ALA A 37 3.75 -4.27 -0.91
CA ALA A 37 4.68 -5.35 -0.56
C ALA A 37 4.33 -6.67 -1.25
N ASN A 38 3.03 -6.99 -1.36
CA ASN A 38 2.57 -8.17 -2.07
C ASN A 38 2.97 -8.11 -3.56
N THR A 39 2.82 -6.94 -4.19
CA THR A 39 3.20 -6.73 -5.59
C THR A 39 4.71 -6.83 -5.77
N ILE A 40 5.50 -6.16 -4.93
CA ILE A 40 6.96 -6.20 -4.95
C ILE A 40 7.47 -7.63 -4.73
N THR A 41 6.86 -8.38 -3.82
CA THR A 41 7.19 -9.80 -3.60
C THR A 41 6.97 -10.64 -4.87
N GLN A 42 5.86 -10.44 -5.57
CA GLN A 42 5.63 -11.16 -6.83
C GLN A 42 6.62 -10.75 -7.92
N MET A 43 6.97 -9.47 -8.00
CA MET A 43 7.98 -8.99 -8.94
C MET A 43 9.37 -9.59 -8.64
N GLN A 44 9.74 -9.69 -7.36
CA GLN A 44 10.99 -10.35 -6.93
C GLN A 44 11.01 -11.82 -7.36
N ARG A 45 9.92 -12.55 -7.15
CA ARG A 45 9.77 -13.95 -7.58
C ARG A 45 9.84 -14.14 -9.11
N LEU A 46 9.49 -13.11 -9.88
CA LEU A 46 9.62 -13.05 -11.33
C LEU A 46 11.02 -12.65 -11.81
N GLY A 47 12.00 -12.47 -10.91
CA GLY A 47 13.38 -12.16 -11.25
C GLY A 47 13.69 -10.68 -11.42
N ILE A 48 12.83 -9.78 -10.93
CA ILE A 48 13.09 -8.35 -10.84
C ILE A 48 13.80 -8.08 -9.51
N GLU A 49 14.88 -7.33 -9.51
CA GLU A 49 15.57 -6.91 -8.29
C GLU A 49 14.73 -5.88 -7.54
N CYS A 50 14.24 -6.22 -6.35
CA CYS A 50 13.29 -5.40 -5.62
C CYS A 50 13.83 -4.88 -4.30
N SER A 51 13.43 -3.64 -3.97
CA SER A 51 13.64 -3.01 -2.67
C SER A 51 12.33 -2.43 -2.14
N PHE A 52 12.26 -2.18 -0.83
CA PHE A 52 11.05 -1.68 -0.21
C PHE A 52 11.33 -0.58 0.81
N LEU A 53 10.56 0.52 0.76
CA LEU A 53 10.58 1.61 1.70
C LEU A 53 9.35 1.51 2.61
N THR A 54 9.58 1.49 3.91
CA THR A 54 8.55 1.47 4.95
C THR A 54 9.16 1.83 6.30
N ALA A 55 8.33 1.95 7.33
CA ALA A 55 8.80 1.91 8.70
C ALA A 55 8.08 0.80 9.48
N VAL A 56 8.80 0.15 10.36
CA VAL A 56 8.29 -0.86 11.29
C VAL A 56 8.71 -0.53 12.70
N GLY A 57 7.95 -0.94 13.70
CA GLY A 57 8.33 -0.76 15.10
C GLY A 57 9.57 -1.58 15.47
N ALA A 58 10.30 -1.11 16.49
CA ALA A 58 11.35 -1.88 17.16
C ALA A 58 10.76 -2.99 18.03
N ASP A 59 9.77 -3.72 17.50
CA ASP A 59 9.00 -4.76 18.15
C ASP A 59 9.15 -6.13 17.46
N GLU A 60 8.59 -7.17 18.06
CA GLU A 60 8.63 -8.52 17.49
C GLU A 60 7.93 -8.60 16.12
N PHE A 61 6.88 -7.79 15.88
CA PHE A 61 6.20 -7.76 14.60
C PHE A 61 7.03 -7.07 13.52
N GLY A 62 7.78 -6.03 13.85
CA GLY A 62 8.74 -5.41 12.95
C GLY A 62 9.84 -6.38 12.51
N LYS A 63 10.35 -7.19 13.46
CA LYS A 63 11.31 -8.26 13.14
C LYS A 63 10.72 -9.29 12.18
N VAL A 64 9.45 -9.65 12.36
CA VAL A 64 8.74 -10.57 11.46
C VAL A 64 8.60 -10.00 10.06
N VAL A 65 8.21 -8.73 9.93
CA VAL A 65 8.10 -8.05 8.62
C VAL A 65 9.44 -8.06 7.91
N LEU A 66 10.53 -7.67 8.61
CA LEU A 66 11.89 -7.68 8.03
C LEU A 66 12.34 -9.07 7.60
N ALA A 67 12.11 -10.07 8.44
CA ALA A 67 12.45 -11.46 8.12
C ALA A 67 11.68 -11.94 6.88
N SER A 68 10.39 -11.59 6.77
CA SER A 68 9.55 -11.94 5.62
C SER A 68 10.04 -11.31 4.32
N LEU A 69 10.38 -10.02 4.31
CA LEU A 69 10.92 -9.36 3.12
C LEU A 69 12.26 -9.97 2.70
N ARG A 70 13.15 -10.19 3.67
CA ARG A 70 14.49 -10.77 3.43
C ARG A 70 14.43 -12.20 2.92
N SER A 71 13.47 -13.00 3.42
CA SER A 71 13.30 -14.38 2.95
C SER A 71 12.86 -14.46 1.48
N GLU A 72 12.23 -13.40 0.96
CA GLU A 72 11.88 -13.26 -0.45
C GLU A 72 13.03 -12.63 -1.29
N GLY A 73 14.15 -12.28 -0.66
CA GLY A 73 15.29 -11.64 -1.33
C GLY A 73 15.11 -10.15 -1.62
N ILE A 74 14.13 -9.50 -0.97
CA ILE A 74 13.87 -8.07 -1.14
C ILE A 74 14.87 -7.27 -0.30
N ASP A 75 15.49 -6.26 -0.89
CA ASP A 75 16.36 -5.34 -0.17
C ASP A 75 15.58 -4.49 0.84
N THR A 76 15.98 -4.59 2.09
CA THR A 76 15.38 -3.90 3.24
C THR A 76 16.23 -2.73 3.76
N SER A 77 17.25 -2.28 3.03
CA SER A 77 18.14 -1.19 3.45
C SER A 77 17.40 0.14 3.64
N GLY A 78 16.26 0.32 2.96
CA GLY A 78 15.38 1.47 3.08
C GLY A 78 14.29 1.34 4.15
N VAL A 79 14.26 0.26 4.93
CA VAL A 79 13.29 0.09 6.02
C VAL A 79 13.77 0.80 7.28
N VAL A 80 12.94 1.68 7.81
CA VAL A 80 13.18 2.41 9.05
C VAL A 80 12.69 1.60 10.24
N ILE A 81 13.50 1.51 11.29
CA ILE A 81 13.09 0.96 12.58
C ILE A 81 12.70 2.13 13.48
N ASP A 82 11.45 2.17 13.89
CA ASP A 82 10.89 3.21 14.75
C ASP A 82 10.84 2.71 16.21
N GLU A 83 11.62 3.34 17.08
CA GLU A 83 11.71 2.98 18.50
C GLU A 83 10.48 3.41 19.32
N LYS A 84 9.61 4.27 18.75
CA LYS A 84 8.51 4.88 19.48
C LYS A 84 7.14 4.35 19.09
N ASN A 85 6.97 3.96 17.85
CA ASN A 85 5.67 3.60 17.29
C ASN A 85 5.65 2.11 16.89
N PRO A 86 4.52 1.41 17.12
CA PRO A 86 4.44 -0.02 16.88
C PRO A 86 4.29 -0.36 15.38
N THR A 87 4.60 -1.60 15.05
CA THR A 87 4.21 -2.20 13.78
C THR A 87 2.69 -2.40 13.74
N ALA A 88 2.05 -2.04 12.65
CA ALA A 88 0.61 -2.17 12.49
C ALA A 88 0.17 -3.64 12.44
N VAL A 89 -1.02 -3.89 12.99
CA VAL A 89 -1.67 -5.21 13.00
C VAL A 89 -3.11 -5.07 12.53
N TYR A 90 -3.63 -6.08 11.86
CA TYR A 90 -5.06 -6.18 11.61
C TYR A 90 -5.57 -7.60 11.80
N PHE A 91 -6.86 -7.70 12.13
CA PHE A 91 -7.57 -8.95 12.34
C PHE A 91 -8.62 -9.16 11.26
N VAL A 92 -8.73 -10.38 10.78
CA VAL A 92 -9.73 -10.77 9.79
C VAL A 92 -10.85 -11.53 10.48
N GLN A 93 -12.09 -11.11 10.30
CA GLN A 93 -13.29 -11.83 10.74
C GLN A 93 -14.01 -12.39 9.52
N ARG A 94 -14.23 -13.70 9.51
CA ARG A 94 -14.85 -14.40 8.37
C ARG A 94 -16.20 -15.00 8.76
N GLY A 95 -17.21 -14.86 7.88
CA GLY A 95 -18.50 -15.52 8.02
C GLY A 95 -19.36 -15.08 9.21
N TYR A 96 -19.15 -13.85 9.72
CA TYR A 96 -19.94 -13.28 10.81
C TYR A 96 -20.01 -11.74 10.68
N PRO A 97 -21.17 -11.08 10.93
CA PRO A 97 -22.49 -11.65 11.21
C PRO A 97 -23.16 -12.24 9.97
N VAL A 98 -22.61 -11.97 8.77
CA VAL A 98 -23.15 -12.42 7.50
C VAL A 98 -22.27 -13.57 6.97
N PRO A 99 -22.84 -14.73 6.65
CA PRO A 99 -22.11 -15.82 6.01
C PRO A 99 -21.38 -15.32 4.74
N ASP A 100 -20.18 -15.86 4.50
CA ASP A 100 -19.32 -15.58 3.35
C ASP A 100 -18.81 -14.14 3.22
N LYS A 101 -19.14 -13.23 4.17
CA LYS A 101 -18.52 -11.91 4.24
C LYS A 101 -17.29 -11.92 5.15
N THR A 102 -16.33 -11.10 4.73
CA THR A 102 -15.11 -10.84 5.49
C THR A 102 -15.11 -9.40 5.98
N MET A 103 -14.78 -9.20 7.25
CA MET A 103 -14.55 -7.90 7.85
C MET A 103 -13.10 -7.82 8.30
N VAL A 104 -12.53 -6.62 8.26
CA VAL A 104 -11.14 -6.37 8.68
C VAL A 104 -11.10 -5.27 9.73
N PHE A 105 -10.44 -5.57 10.84
CA PHE A 105 -10.27 -4.64 11.97
C PHE A 105 -8.82 -4.21 12.05
N TYR A 106 -8.55 -2.94 11.74
CA TYR A 106 -7.22 -2.37 11.67
C TYR A 106 -6.79 -1.71 12.97
N TYR A 107 -5.60 -2.06 13.44
CA TYR A 107 -4.87 -1.40 14.52
C TYR A 107 -3.60 -0.80 13.93
N ARG A 108 -3.76 0.29 13.16
CA ARG A 108 -2.71 0.94 12.36
C ARG A 108 -2.53 2.44 12.63
N LYS A 109 -3.46 3.05 13.38
CA LYS A 109 -3.36 4.48 13.71
C LYS A 109 -2.15 4.71 14.61
N GLY A 110 -1.25 5.62 14.20
CA GLY A 110 -0.01 5.87 14.92
C GLY A 110 1.03 4.74 14.80
N SER A 111 0.90 3.87 13.78
CA SER A 111 1.93 2.87 13.47
C SER A 111 3.22 3.54 12.99
N ALA A 112 4.34 2.81 13.08
CA ALA A 112 5.61 3.25 12.54
C ALA A 112 5.49 3.68 11.07
N ALA A 113 4.82 2.86 10.24
CA ALA A 113 4.59 3.18 8.83
C ALA A 113 3.78 4.46 8.63
N SER A 114 2.79 4.75 9.50
CA SER A 114 2.00 5.98 9.41
C SER A 114 2.79 7.26 9.78
N ASN A 115 3.99 7.10 10.33
CA ASN A 115 4.93 8.18 10.65
C ASN A 115 6.09 8.27 9.64
N PHE A 116 6.05 7.47 8.57
CA PHE A 116 7.05 7.57 7.51
C PHE A 116 6.95 8.94 6.82
N GLY A 117 8.06 9.66 6.78
CA GLY A 117 8.10 11.03 6.25
C GLY A 117 9.22 11.26 5.23
N PRO A 118 9.24 12.44 4.58
CA PRO A 118 10.23 12.80 3.55
C PRO A 118 11.69 12.68 3.99
N GLN A 119 11.96 12.79 5.29
CA GLN A 119 13.30 12.66 5.89
C GLN A 119 13.89 11.26 5.77
N HIS A 120 13.05 10.24 5.57
CA HIS A 120 13.49 8.86 5.44
C HIS A 120 13.86 8.49 3.99
N LEU A 121 13.55 9.39 3.03
CA LEU A 121 13.87 9.16 1.63
C LEU A 121 15.30 9.60 1.33
N LYS A 122 16.09 8.68 0.81
CA LYS A 122 17.43 8.96 0.28
C LYS A 122 17.38 8.88 -1.24
N GLU A 123 17.98 9.84 -1.92
CA GLU A 123 18.01 9.90 -3.38
C GLU A 123 18.68 8.67 -3.99
N GLU A 124 19.62 8.06 -3.27
CA GLU A 124 20.35 6.86 -3.71
C GLU A 124 19.45 5.66 -4.02
N TYR A 125 18.28 5.55 -3.33
CA TYR A 125 17.33 4.47 -3.57
C TYR A 125 16.69 4.52 -4.98
N PHE A 126 16.69 5.69 -5.60
CA PHE A 126 16.05 5.94 -6.90
C PHE A 126 17.03 5.89 -8.08
N LYS A 127 18.35 5.88 -7.85
CA LYS A 127 19.36 5.81 -8.91
C LYS A 127 19.31 4.46 -9.62
N GLY A 128 19.16 4.50 -10.95
CA GLY A 128 19.10 3.27 -11.78
C GLY A 128 17.85 2.43 -11.55
N LEU A 129 16.79 3.05 -11.01
CA LEU A 129 15.49 2.42 -10.82
C LEU A 129 14.72 2.41 -12.15
N ASP A 130 14.08 1.28 -12.49
CA ASP A 130 13.19 1.18 -13.65
C ASP A 130 11.73 1.47 -13.29
N LEU A 131 11.29 1.06 -12.09
CA LEU A 131 9.90 1.18 -11.65
C LEU A 131 9.79 1.57 -10.18
N PHE A 132 8.99 2.58 -9.90
CA PHE A 132 8.55 2.94 -8.55
C PHE A 132 7.07 2.64 -8.40
N LEU A 133 6.69 1.89 -7.34
CA LEU A 133 5.32 1.49 -7.04
C LEU A 133 4.87 2.11 -5.71
N VAL A 134 3.71 2.77 -5.75
CA VAL A 134 3.00 3.26 -4.57
C VAL A 134 1.50 3.15 -4.78
N SER A 135 0.72 2.98 -3.72
CA SER A 135 -0.74 2.99 -3.79
C SER A 135 -1.36 4.18 -3.05
N GLY A 136 -2.64 4.40 -3.28
CA GLY A 136 -3.42 5.43 -2.59
C GLY A 136 -3.61 5.19 -1.10
N ILE A 137 -3.27 4.00 -0.59
CA ILE A 137 -3.26 3.71 0.84
C ILE A 137 -2.19 4.55 1.55
N THR A 138 -0.97 4.54 1.02
CA THR A 138 0.19 5.17 1.66
C THR A 138 -0.01 6.66 1.91
N PRO A 139 -0.37 7.51 0.92
CA PRO A 139 -0.64 8.92 1.17
C PRO A 139 -1.91 9.18 2.02
N ALA A 140 -2.79 8.18 2.19
CA ALA A 140 -3.97 8.29 3.03
C ALA A 140 -3.72 7.97 4.51
N LEU A 141 -2.52 7.49 4.88
CA LEU A 141 -2.20 7.16 6.27
C LEU A 141 -2.01 8.39 7.13
N SER A 142 -1.32 9.41 6.61
CA SER A 142 -1.01 10.66 7.31
C SER A 142 -0.49 11.72 6.33
N ASP A 143 -0.41 12.97 6.80
CA ASP A 143 0.18 14.07 6.01
C ASP A 143 1.66 13.79 5.71
N SER A 144 2.44 13.28 6.67
CA SER A 144 3.85 12.93 6.45
C SER A 144 4.03 11.82 5.40
N CYS A 145 3.15 10.82 5.39
CA CYS A 145 3.15 9.78 4.36
C CYS A 145 2.77 10.33 2.98
N LYS A 146 1.84 11.29 2.93
CA LYS A 146 1.46 11.97 1.68
C LYS A 146 2.65 12.77 1.12
N GLU A 147 3.30 13.57 1.95
CA GLU A 147 4.50 14.33 1.56
C GLU A 147 5.64 13.40 1.12
N ALA A 148 5.91 12.33 1.87
CA ALA A 148 6.90 11.33 1.51
C ALA A 148 6.58 10.68 0.16
N SER A 149 5.33 10.30 -0.06
CA SER A 149 4.90 9.66 -1.31
C SER A 149 5.06 10.61 -2.52
N LEU A 150 4.70 11.89 -2.37
CA LEU A 150 4.89 12.90 -3.43
C LEU A 150 6.37 13.09 -3.75
N LYS A 151 7.21 13.25 -2.71
CA LYS A 151 8.67 13.38 -2.88
C LYS A 151 9.28 12.13 -3.53
N ALA A 152 8.81 10.94 -3.16
CA ALA A 152 9.27 9.69 -3.77
C ALA A 152 8.93 9.61 -5.26
N VAL A 153 7.72 10.02 -5.66
CA VAL A 153 7.31 10.14 -7.07
C VAL A 153 8.22 11.13 -7.83
N GLU A 154 8.55 12.27 -7.22
CA GLU A 154 9.44 13.27 -7.83
C GLU A 154 10.87 12.73 -8.00
N LEU A 155 11.40 12.05 -7.00
CA LEU A 155 12.70 11.39 -7.07
C LEU A 155 12.73 10.28 -8.15
N ALA A 156 11.68 9.46 -8.22
CA ALA A 156 11.56 8.43 -9.24
C ALA A 156 11.60 9.05 -10.66
N LYS A 157 10.82 10.09 -10.89
CA LYS A 157 10.81 10.79 -12.19
C LYS A 157 12.13 11.52 -12.49
N LYS A 158 12.76 12.12 -11.49
CA LYS A 158 14.09 12.74 -11.63
C LYS A 158 15.13 11.74 -12.14
N HIS A 159 15.02 10.48 -11.72
CA HIS A 159 15.89 9.38 -12.13
C HIS A 159 15.33 8.54 -13.29
N SER A 160 14.33 9.06 -14.02
CA SER A 160 13.72 8.44 -15.21
C SER A 160 13.05 7.09 -14.95
N ALA A 161 12.74 6.76 -13.70
CA ALA A 161 11.97 5.58 -13.35
C ALA A 161 10.49 5.79 -13.75
N LYS A 162 9.84 4.72 -14.21
CA LYS A 162 8.39 4.71 -14.40
C LYS A 162 7.67 4.69 -13.06
N VAL A 163 6.61 5.46 -12.93
CA VAL A 163 5.76 5.50 -11.74
C VAL A 163 4.52 4.66 -11.98
N ALA A 164 4.37 3.58 -11.21
CA ALA A 164 3.14 2.79 -11.12
C ALA A 164 2.34 3.23 -9.88
N PHE A 165 1.11 3.63 -10.09
CA PHE A 165 0.20 4.04 -9.03
C PHE A 165 -1.07 3.19 -9.04
N ASP A 166 -1.42 2.63 -7.88
CA ASP A 166 -2.68 1.91 -7.67
C ASP A 166 -3.60 2.79 -6.82
N THR A 167 -4.78 3.18 -7.33
CA THR A 167 -5.72 4.03 -6.60
C THR A 167 -6.11 3.44 -5.26
N ASN A 168 -6.41 2.16 -5.22
CA ASN A 168 -6.66 1.33 -4.02
C ASN A 168 -7.38 2.10 -2.90
N ILE A 169 -8.48 2.75 -3.23
CA ILE A 169 -9.19 3.69 -2.36
C ILE A 169 -9.68 2.98 -1.10
N ARG A 170 -9.34 3.55 0.04
CA ARG A 170 -9.83 3.12 1.35
C ARG A 170 -10.63 4.27 1.99
N ILE A 171 -11.94 4.30 1.74
CA ILE A 171 -12.81 5.37 2.22
C ILE A 171 -12.75 5.55 3.75
N ASN A 172 -12.46 4.48 4.48
CA ASN A 172 -12.26 4.54 5.94
C ASN A 172 -11.05 5.41 6.35
N LEU A 173 -10.02 5.53 5.49
CA LEU A 173 -8.88 6.42 5.69
C LEU A 173 -9.19 7.83 5.18
N LEU A 174 -9.72 7.94 3.99
CA LEU A 174 -9.94 9.21 3.27
C LEU A 174 -11.22 9.94 3.71
N LYS A 175 -12.18 9.25 4.35
CA LYS A 175 -13.44 9.76 4.92
C LYS A 175 -14.47 10.18 3.88
N THR A 176 -14.12 11.05 2.96
CA THR A 176 -15.00 11.56 1.91
C THR A 176 -14.39 11.38 0.53
N LYS A 177 -15.23 11.49 -0.47
CA LYS A 177 -14.84 11.44 -1.87
C LYS A 177 -13.97 12.64 -2.28
N GLU A 178 -14.30 13.82 -1.81
CA GLU A 178 -13.55 15.04 -2.06
C GLU A 178 -12.13 14.92 -1.51
N ASN A 179 -11.98 14.36 -0.31
CA ASN A 179 -10.65 14.06 0.27
C ASN A 179 -9.92 12.99 -0.52
N ALA A 180 -10.63 11.98 -1.03
CA ALA A 180 -10.01 10.95 -1.87
C ALA A 180 -9.45 11.59 -3.14
N MET A 181 -10.25 12.38 -3.85
CA MET A 181 -9.79 13.08 -5.05
C MET A 181 -8.61 14.01 -4.74
N LYS A 182 -8.75 14.90 -3.75
CA LYS A 182 -7.70 15.84 -3.34
C LYS A 182 -6.38 15.14 -2.95
N THR A 183 -6.48 13.95 -2.38
CA THR A 183 -5.29 13.20 -1.94
C THR A 183 -4.65 12.47 -3.11
N LEU A 184 -5.43 11.85 -3.99
CA LEU A 184 -4.95 10.92 -5.00
C LEU A 184 -4.66 11.57 -6.36
N GLU A 185 -5.36 12.67 -6.71
CA GLU A 185 -5.20 13.36 -7.99
C GLU A 185 -3.72 13.68 -8.34
N PRO A 186 -2.88 14.20 -7.42
CA PRO A 186 -1.48 14.49 -7.74
C PRO A 186 -0.67 13.25 -8.17
N PHE A 187 -1.03 12.07 -7.66
CA PHE A 187 -0.39 10.80 -8.02
C PHE A 187 -0.93 10.28 -9.34
N ILE A 188 -2.24 10.33 -9.56
CA ILE A 188 -2.89 9.93 -10.81
C ILE A 188 -2.28 10.70 -11.99
N ARG A 189 -2.15 12.02 -11.86
CA ARG A 189 -1.56 12.88 -12.90
C ARG A 189 -0.08 12.62 -13.19
N LYS A 190 0.65 12.10 -12.21
CA LYS A 190 2.10 11.82 -12.32
C LYS A 190 2.40 10.36 -12.68
N ALA A 191 1.40 9.48 -12.66
CA ALA A 191 1.58 8.07 -12.96
C ALA A 191 1.88 7.84 -14.45
N ASP A 192 2.83 6.94 -14.72
CA ASP A 192 3.07 6.39 -16.06
C ASP A 192 2.23 5.13 -16.29
N ILE A 193 1.90 4.42 -15.20
CA ILE A 193 1.05 3.23 -15.19
C ILE A 193 0.05 3.42 -14.05
N LEU A 194 -1.25 3.40 -14.39
CA LEU A 194 -2.33 3.54 -13.42
C LEU A 194 -3.06 2.20 -13.27
N PHE A 195 -3.07 1.69 -12.04
CA PHE A 195 -3.95 0.58 -11.64
C PHE A 195 -5.15 1.16 -10.90
N THR A 196 -6.34 0.70 -11.25
CA THR A 196 -7.55 1.19 -10.60
C THR A 196 -8.67 0.18 -10.71
N GLY A 197 -9.43 0.05 -9.63
CA GLY A 197 -10.64 -0.73 -9.61
C GLY A 197 -11.83 0.06 -10.19
N MET A 198 -12.82 -0.66 -10.73
CA MET A 198 -14.03 -0.06 -11.28
C MET A 198 -14.78 0.80 -10.27
N GLY A 199 -14.84 0.34 -9.00
CA GLY A 199 -15.45 1.11 -7.92
C GLY A 199 -14.69 2.37 -7.58
N ASP A 200 -13.35 2.34 -7.69
CA ASP A 200 -12.51 3.50 -7.46
C ASP A 200 -12.71 4.56 -8.54
N LEU A 201 -12.78 4.13 -9.81
CA LEU A 201 -13.08 5.03 -10.94
C LEU A 201 -14.45 5.67 -10.80
N ALA A 202 -15.49 4.88 -10.51
CA ALA A 202 -16.83 5.40 -10.30
C ALA A 202 -16.87 6.42 -9.15
N MET A 203 -16.10 6.18 -8.10
CA MET A 203 -15.98 7.09 -6.97
C MET A 203 -15.26 8.39 -7.36
N LEU A 204 -14.18 8.33 -8.13
CA LEU A 204 -13.38 9.49 -8.49
C LEU A 204 -14.06 10.39 -9.52
N PHE A 205 -14.75 9.81 -10.52
CA PHE A 205 -15.26 10.55 -11.68
C PHE A 205 -16.78 10.75 -11.71
N GLU A 206 -17.50 10.45 -10.63
CA GLU A 206 -18.97 10.67 -10.50
C GLU A 206 -19.81 10.06 -11.61
N SER A 207 -19.35 9.01 -12.22
CA SER A 207 -20.07 8.36 -13.29
C SER A 207 -20.94 7.23 -12.75
N ASP A 208 -22.19 7.19 -13.18
CA ASP A 208 -23.01 5.99 -13.09
C ASP A 208 -22.33 4.91 -13.93
N PHE A 209 -21.71 3.98 -13.25
CA PHE A 209 -20.92 2.94 -13.88
C PHE A 209 -21.81 1.72 -14.13
N ASP A 210 -22.06 1.45 -15.38
CA ASP A 210 -22.38 0.10 -15.83
C ASP A 210 -21.11 -0.66 -16.20
N ARG A 211 -21.09 -1.98 -16.10
CA ARG A 211 -19.92 -2.81 -16.39
C ARG A 211 -19.70 -2.99 -17.91
N SER A 212 -20.21 -2.09 -18.75
CA SER A 212 -20.04 -2.17 -20.20
C SER A 212 -18.62 -1.78 -20.62
N ARG A 213 -18.16 -2.32 -21.74
CA ARG A 213 -16.86 -1.94 -22.34
C ARG A 213 -16.81 -0.45 -22.70
N GLU A 214 -17.94 0.15 -23.01
CA GLU A 214 -18.03 1.55 -23.39
C GLU A 214 -17.85 2.48 -22.19
N SER A 215 -18.51 2.18 -21.06
CA SER A 215 -18.27 2.86 -19.78
C SER A 215 -16.81 2.78 -19.36
N LEU A 216 -16.17 1.61 -19.48
CA LEU A 216 -14.77 1.42 -19.19
C LEU A 216 -13.85 2.31 -20.03
N ARG A 217 -14.10 2.41 -21.33
CA ARG A 217 -13.32 3.26 -22.24
C ARG A 217 -13.46 4.73 -21.88
N LYS A 218 -14.69 5.22 -21.67
CA LYS A 218 -14.95 6.62 -21.27
C LYS A 218 -14.21 6.98 -19.98
N MET A 219 -14.25 6.09 -18.99
CA MET A 219 -13.54 6.32 -17.72
C MET A 219 -12.01 6.31 -17.89
N ALA A 220 -11.47 5.43 -18.71
CA ALA A 220 -10.04 5.41 -19.00
C ALA A 220 -9.57 6.66 -19.77
N GLU A 221 -10.42 7.24 -20.60
CA GLU A 221 -10.16 8.51 -21.30
C GLU A 221 -10.21 9.71 -20.34
N GLN A 222 -11.12 9.72 -19.37
CA GLN A 222 -11.20 10.76 -18.33
C GLN A 222 -10.02 10.72 -17.34
N ALA A 223 -9.41 9.56 -17.17
CA ALA A 223 -8.25 9.37 -16.28
C ALA A 223 -6.90 9.74 -16.92
N ARG A 224 -6.89 10.09 -18.21
CA ARG A 224 -5.71 10.58 -18.95
C ARG A 224 -5.58 12.09 -18.87
#